data_1a272f8c11d34167c688fe9c8c284738
#
_entry.id   1a272f8c11d34167c688fe9c8c284738
#
_cell.length_a   1.000
_cell.length_b   1.000
_cell.length_c   1.000
_cell.angle_alpha   90.00
_cell.angle_beta   90.00
_cell.angle_gamma   90.00
#
_symmetry.space_group_name_H-M   'P 1'
#
loop_
_entity.id
_entity.type
_entity.pdbx_description
1 polymer ?
#
loop_
_entity_poly.entity_id
_entity_poly.type
_entity_poly.pdbx_seq_one_letter_code
_entity_poly.pdbx_strand_id
1 'polypeptide(L)'
;MSSRAISRLNAVGVACALAISGCSSATSSTTGKRIALHTRVSTDSVLQTTFTTGFGWDVKLTQAKVAISAFYYFDGPPPTAFYHAPRHNLGERIANYFIGTAWAHPGHYQAGTALGEAIFSPTIVYDLFSSTPEQLGDGDGVTGIYRSARFVLPKSAPADAVLDGHLAIAEGQALKHGEDSAEPIYFRLIADYDDIAMNVNEGAVDGCVLDETTVTGDGTITAEIKPTIWLNLVDFSKLAPGSADRPTEARNSGFSQGLTQLSAYHFSYSN
;
A
#
# COMPACT_ATOMS: atom_id res chain seq x y z
N MET A 1 57.34 45.19 -59.53
CA MET A 1 58.23 45.84 -58.57
C MET A 1 57.71 45.50 -57.16
N SER A 2 58.52 44.70 -56.47
CA SER A 2 59.02 44.91 -55.12
C SER A 2 57.89 45.00 -54.05
N SER A 3 57.86 44.38 -52.88
CA SER A 3 58.90 43.77 -52.06
C SER A 3 58.29 43.05 -50.89
N ARG A 4 58.85 41.95 -50.57
CA ARG A 4 58.84 41.17 -49.34
C ARG A 4 58.52 41.93 -48.02
N ALA A 5 57.77 41.31 -47.15
CA ALA A 5 58.07 41.27 -45.72
C ALA A 5 57.50 39.99 -45.06
N ILE A 6 58.40 39.17 -44.57
CA ILE A 6 58.19 38.00 -43.76
C ILE A 6 58.00 38.50 -42.31
N SER A 7 56.95 38.12 -41.67
CA SER A 7 56.85 38.27 -40.24
C SER A 7 56.46 36.93 -39.60
N ARG A 8 57.38 36.47 -38.76
CA ARG A 8 57.22 35.24 -37.93
C ARG A 8 56.28 35.51 -36.79
N LEU A 9 55.26 34.69 -36.65
CA LEU A 9 54.40 34.68 -35.42
C LEU A 9 54.71 33.42 -34.67
N ASN A 10 55.11 33.64 -33.42
CA ASN A 10 55.38 32.63 -32.43
C ASN A 10 54.11 31.88 -32.07
N ALA A 11 54.17 30.57 -32.15
CA ALA A 11 53.13 29.68 -31.59
C ALA A 11 53.31 29.62 -30.06
N VAL A 12 52.39 30.26 -29.32
CA VAL A 12 52.23 30.04 -27.89
C VAL A 12 51.17 28.95 -27.74
N GLY A 13 51.65 27.75 -27.44
CA GLY A 13 50.79 26.64 -27.09
C GLY A 13 50.18 26.84 -25.69
N VAL A 14 48.88 27.14 -25.63
CA VAL A 14 48.13 27.08 -24.38
C VAL A 14 47.62 25.64 -24.24
N ALA A 15 48.27 24.89 -23.37
CA ALA A 15 47.78 23.59 -22.91
C ALA A 15 46.61 23.84 -21.98
N CYS A 16 45.36 23.72 -22.49
CA CYS A 16 44.17 23.59 -21.67
C CYS A 16 44.18 22.21 -20.99
N ALA A 17 44.63 22.17 -19.78
CA ALA A 17 44.38 21.02 -18.91
C ALA A 17 42.86 20.96 -18.58
N LEU A 18 42.15 20.10 -19.30
CA LEU A 18 40.77 19.71 -18.97
C LEU A 18 40.84 18.91 -17.67
N ALA A 19 40.66 19.61 -16.55
CA ALA A 19 40.28 18.97 -15.31
C ALA A 19 38.87 18.38 -15.51
N ILE A 20 38.81 17.10 -15.84
CA ILE A 20 37.61 16.32 -15.75
C ILE A 20 37.32 16.16 -14.24
N SER A 21 36.64 17.15 -13.65
CA SER A 21 35.95 16.98 -12.39
C SER A 21 34.90 15.93 -12.62
N GLY A 22 35.24 14.68 -12.30
CA GLY A 22 34.29 13.61 -12.22
C GLY A 22 33.19 14.02 -11.24
N CYS A 23 32.01 14.36 -11.73
CA CYS A 23 30.82 14.27 -10.94
C CYS A 23 30.78 12.83 -10.45
N SER A 24 31.23 12.61 -9.21
CA SER A 24 30.79 11.46 -8.48
C SER A 24 29.28 11.67 -8.27
N SER A 25 28.47 11.18 -9.22
CA SER A 25 27.09 10.84 -8.92
C SER A 25 27.21 9.99 -7.67
N ALA A 26 26.72 10.50 -6.55
CA ALA A 26 26.43 9.68 -5.39
C ALA A 26 25.39 8.67 -5.89
N THR A 27 25.88 7.59 -6.48
CA THR A 27 25.11 6.38 -6.60
C THR A 27 24.85 5.99 -5.17
N SER A 28 23.63 6.24 -4.69
CA SER A 28 23.08 5.49 -3.58
C SER A 28 23.08 4.04 -4.05
N SER A 29 24.22 3.39 -3.93
CA SER A 29 24.33 1.98 -4.18
C SER A 29 23.50 1.32 -3.08
N THR A 30 22.33 0.83 -3.42
CA THR A 30 21.73 -0.27 -2.69
C THR A 30 22.76 -1.39 -2.77
N THR A 31 23.61 -1.49 -1.74
CA THR A 31 24.69 -2.48 -1.66
C THR A 31 24.18 -3.88 -1.42
N GLY A 32 22.84 -4.06 -1.47
CA GLY A 32 22.18 -5.35 -1.27
C GLY A 32 22.41 -6.30 -2.45
N LYS A 33 22.62 -7.58 -2.13
CA LYS A 33 22.59 -8.68 -3.11
C LYS A 33 21.16 -8.82 -3.64
N ARG A 34 20.99 -9.01 -4.96
CA ARG A 34 19.67 -9.34 -5.54
C ARG A 34 19.18 -10.68 -5.03
N ILE A 35 17.89 -10.76 -4.77
CA ILE A 35 17.17 -11.93 -4.25
C ILE A 35 15.83 -12.08 -4.95
N ALA A 36 15.32 -13.31 -4.99
CA ALA A 36 13.94 -13.59 -5.40
C ALA A 36 13.02 -13.51 -4.17
N LEU A 37 11.88 -12.82 -4.31
CA LEU A 37 10.85 -12.71 -3.29
C LEU A 37 9.57 -13.39 -3.79
N HIS A 38 9.31 -14.60 -3.31
CA HIS A 38 8.02 -15.24 -3.58
C HIS A 38 6.92 -14.49 -2.85
N THR A 39 5.81 -14.24 -3.51
CA THR A 39 4.71 -13.47 -2.94
C THR A 39 3.50 -14.34 -2.69
N ARG A 40 2.98 -14.31 -1.48
CA ARG A 40 1.75 -14.98 -1.08
C ARG A 40 0.75 -13.99 -0.52
N VAL A 41 -0.53 -14.34 -0.65
CA VAL A 41 -1.63 -13.64 0.05
C VAL A 41 -2.35 -14.65 0.92
N SER A 42 -2.73 -14.19 2.10
CA SER A 42 -3.57 -14.90 3.04
C SER A 42 -4.66 -13.97 3.57
N THR A 43 -5.64 -14.55 4.22
CA THR A 43 -6.71 -13.83 4.87
C THR A 43 -6.76 -14.18 6.34
N ASP A 44 -7.21 -13.25 7.18
CA ASP A 44 -7.49 -13.48 8.58
C ASP A 44 -8.54 -14.59 8.73
N SER A 45 -8.27 -15.56 9.61
CA SER A 45 -9.14 -16.71 9.90
C SER A 45 -10.53 -16.31 10.43
N VAL A 46 -10.69 -15.09 10.93
CA VAL A 46 -11.96 -14.54 11.44
C VAL A 46 -13.01 -14.42 10.34
N LEU A 47 -12.62 -14.40 9.07
CA LEU A 47 -13.53 -14.23 7.95
C LEU A 47 -14.65 -15.27 7.87
N GLN A 48 -14.38 -16.49 8.33
CA GLN A 48 -15.34 -17.60 8.30
C GLN A 48 -16.34 -17.56 9.47
N THR A 49 -16.21 -16.60 10.38
CA THR A 49 -17.05 -16.43 11.57
C THR A 49 -17.81 -15.10 11.50
N THR A 50 -18.76 -14.93 12.41
CA THR A 50 -19.39 -13.63 12.63
C THR A 50 -18.44 -12.75 13.44
N PHE A 51 -18.23 -11.49 13.02
CA PHE A 51 -17.43 -10.50 13.73
C PHE A 51 -18.22 -9.21 13.93
N THR A 52 -17.90 -8.48 15.01
CA THR A 52 -18.56 -7.20 15.31
C THR A 52 -17.74 -6.04 14.79
N THR A 53 -18.38 -5.12 14.06
CA THR A 53 -17.76 -3.90 13.51
C THR A 53 -17.71 -2.77 14.54
N GLY A 54 -16.92 -1.73 14.27
CA GLY A 54 -16.83 -0.54 15.14
C GLY A 54 -18.15 0.21 15.33
N PHE A 55 -19.10 0.08 14.40
CA PHE A 55 -20.46 0.63 14.54
C PHE A 55 -21.43 -0.32 15.23
N GLY A 56 -20.96 -1.43 15.79
CA GLY A 56 -21.77 -2.39 16.53
C GLY A 56 -22.72 -3.19 15.62
N TRP A 57 -22.21 -3.68 14.51
CA TRP A 57 -22.91 -4.63 13.65
C TRP A 57 -22.20 -5.97 13.68
N ASP A 58 -22.94 -7.03 13.88
CA ASP A 58 -22.47 -8.40 13.74
C ASP A 58 -22.59 -8.79 12.27
N VAL A 59 -21.43 -8.98 11.63
CA VAL A 59 -21.33 -9.23 10.20
C VAL A 59 -20.88 -10.66 9.95
N LYS A 60 -21.58 -11.32 9.03
CA LYS A 60 -21.18 -12.61 8.48
C LYS A 60 -21.02 -12.44 6.96
N LEU A 61 -19.80 -12.53 6.48
CA LEU A 61 -19.50 -12.50 5.06
C LEU A 61 -19.82 -13.85 4.40
N THR A 62 -20.26 -13.81 3.16
CA THR A 62 -20.43 -14.95 2.27
C THR A 62 -19.47 -14.90 1.08
N GLN A 63 -19.02 -13.71 0.72
CA GLN A 63 -18.07 -13.49 -0.35
C GLN A 63 -17.25 -12.22 -0.09
N ALA A 64 -15.96 -12.27 -0.42
CA ALA A 64 -15.10 -11.09 -0.47
C ALA A 64 -13.97 -11.33 -1.46
N LYS A 65 -13.78 -10.39 -2.39
CA LYS A 65 -12.72 -10.43 -3.39
C LYS A 65 -12.07 -9.06 -3.54
N VAL A 66 -10.81 -9.06 -3.95
CA VAL A 66 -10.06 -7.83 -4.24
C VAL A 66 -9.12 -8.04 -5.42
N ALA A 67 -9.01 -7.00 -6.24
CA ALA A 67 -8.03 -6.92 -7.32
C ALA A 67 -6.71 -6.35 -6.79
N ILE A 68 -5.59 -6.98 -7.16
CA ILE A 68 -4.24 -6.62 -6.70
C ILE A 68 -3.34 -6.43 -7.91
N SER A 69 -2.67 -5.27 -8.01
CA SER A 69 -1.77 -4.99 -9.13
C SER A 69 -0.28 -5.08 -8.76
N ALA A 70 0.10 -4.69 -7.54
CA ALA A 70 1.48 -4.75 -7.11
C ALA A 70 1.64 -4.66 -5.59
N PHE A 71 2.79 -5.12 -5.11
CA PHE A 71 3.33 -4.81 -3.79
C PHE A 71 4.72 -4.20 -3.94
N TYR A 72 5.06 -3.26 -3.06
CA TYR A 72 6.39 -2.70 -2.95
C TYR A 72 6.85 -2.76 -1.49
N TYR A 73 8.15 -2.95 -1.28
CA TYR A 73 8.72 -3.17 0.04
C TYR A 73 9.82 -2.15 0.32
N PHE A 74 9.89 -1.63 1.56
CA PHE A 74 10.74 -0.49 1.90
C PHE A 74 11.49 -0.69 3.22
N ASP A 75 12.61 0.05 3.35
CA ASP A 75 13.40 0.12 4.59
C ASP A 75 12.88 1.13 5.60
N GLY A 76 12.02 2.05 5.19
CA GLY A 76 11.40 3.04 6.08
C GLY A 76 10.32 2.43 6.97
N PRO A 77 10.20 2.89 8.23
CA PRO A 77 9.18 2.37 9.16
C PRO A 77 7.78 2.79 8.71
N PRO A 78 6.72 2.02 9.07
CA PRO A 78 5.35 2.40 8.79
C PRO A 78 4.95 3.70 9.51
N PRO A 79 4.00 4.49 8.99
CA PRO A 79 3.61 5.79 9.55
C PRO A 79 3.17 5.74 11.01
N THR A 80 2.65 4.61 11.45
CA THR A 80 2.20 4.41 12.85
C THR A 80 3.34 4.50 13.86
N ALA A 81 4.60 4.28 13.44
CA ALA A 81 5.76 4.46 14.30
C ALA A 81 5.99 5.94 14.71
N PHE A 82 5.43 6.88 13.95
CA PHE A 82 5.52 8.32 14.21
C PHE A 82 4.39 8.86 15.08
N TYR A 83 3.34 8.10 15.33
CA TYR A 83 2.19 8.52 16.16
C TYR A 83 2.41 8.36 17.66
N HIS A 84 3.55 7.89 18.10
CA HIS A 84 3.99 8.16 19.47
C HIS A 84 4.41 9.63 19.50
N ALA A 85 3.43 10.53 19.59
CA ALA A 85 3.70 11.94 19.83
C ALA A 85 4.65 12.01 21.02
N PRO A 86 5.87 12.53 20.84
CA PRO A 86 6.76 12.74 21.99
C PRO A 86 5.95 13.60 22.94
N ARG A 87 5.93 13.24 24.23
CA ARG A 87 5.34 14.10 25.27
C ARG A 87 6.22 15.35 25.32
N HIS A 88 5.89 16.31 24.43
CA HIS A 88 6.58 17.60 24.39
C HIS A 88 6.46 18.24 25.75
N ASN A 89 7.60 18.52 26.37
CA ASN A 89 7.64 19.34 27.57
C ASN A 89 7.24 20.78 27.21
N LEU A 90 6.90 21.57 28.22
CA LEU A 90 6.40 22.92 28.01
C LEU A 90 7.38 23.81 27.22
N GLY A 91 8.68 23.58 27.35
CA GLY A 91 9.74 24.31 26.64
C GLY A 91 9.78 24.02 25.16
N GLU A 92 9.55 22.77 24.74
CA GLU A 92 9.46 22.38 23.31
C GLU A 92 8.20 22.96 22.66
N ARG A 93 7.09 23.05 23.40
CA ARG A 93 5.86 23.70 22.89
C ARG A 93 6.07 25.18 22.62
N ILE A 94 6.83 25.87 23.45
CA ILE A 94 7.17 27.30 23.27
C ILE A 94 8.15 27.47 22.10
N ALA A 95 9.18 26.62 21.99
CA ALA A 95 10.12 26.66 20.89
C ALA A 95 9.42 26.41 19.54
N ASN A 96 8.49 25.45 19.46
CA ASN A 96 7.72 25.15 18.26
C ASN A 96 6.74 26.25 17.85
N TYR A 97 6.36 27.12 18.78
CA TYR A 97 5.52 28.29 18.48
C TYR A 97 6.30 29.41 17.75
N PHE A 98 7.61 29.55 18.05
CA PHE A 98 8.47 30.58 17.45
C PHE A 98 9.30 30.09 16.27
N ILE A 99 9.62 28.82 16.22
CA ILE A 99 10.31 28.19 15.10
C ILE A 99 9.24 27.40 14.37
N GLY A 100 8.67 27.99 13.32
CA GLY A 100 7.70 27.30 12.48
C GLY A 100 8.28 25.97 12.01
N THR A 101 7.97 24.92 12.71
CA THR A 101 8.22 23.55 12.23
C THR A 101 7.45 23.43 10.94
N ALA A 102 8.16 23.27 9.83
CA ALA A 102 7.56 22.85 8.59
C ALA A 102 6.94 21.48 8.87
N TRP A 103 5.67 21.47 9.21
CA TRP A 103 4.87 20.28 9.21
C TRP A 103 4.85 19.81 7.75
N ALA A 104 5.64 18.80 7.44
CA ALA A 104 5.35 18.02 6.26
C ALA A 104 3.87 17.67 6.36
N HIS A 105 3.09 18.10 5.39
CA HIS A 105 1.65 17.88 5.37
C HIS A 105 1.40 16.41 5.70
N PRO A 106 0.42 16.06 6.56
CA PRO A 106 -0.01 14.67 6.69
C PRO A 106 -0.49 14.21 5.32
N GLY A 107 0.34 13.46 4.61
CA GLY A 107 0.11 13.06 3.21
C GLY A 107 1.37 12.66 2.46
N HIS A 108 2.54 12.95 2.97
CA HIS A 108 3.79 12.48 2.37
C HIS A 108 4.50 11.50 3.33
N TYR A 109 3.95 10.29 3.41
CA TYR A 109 4.70 9.18 3.98
C TYR A 109 5.95 8.97 3.11
N GLN A 110 7.12 9.05 3.71
CA GLN A 110 8.37 8.67 3.06
C GLN A 110 8.67 7.23 3.42
N ALA A 111 8.36 6.34 2.51
CA ALA A 111 8.58 4.91 2.67
C ALA A 111 10.06 4.53 2.86
N GLY A 112 10.98 5.47 2.65
CA GLY A 112 12.41 5.18 2.60
C GLY A 112 12.84 4.66 1.24
N THR A 113 13.89 3.83 1.21
CA THR A 113 14.40 3.22 -0.02
C THR A 113 13.57 2.00 -0.38
N ALA A 114 13.14 1.89 -1.64
CA ALA A 114 12.52 0.67 -2.13
C ALA A 114 13.56 -0.46 -2.18
N LEU A 115 13.26 -1.56 -1.50
CA LEU A 115 14.11 -2.75 -1.42
C LEU A 115 13.62 -3.90 -2.30
N GLY A 116 12.35 -3.87 -2.71
CA GLY A 116 11.80 -4.91 -3.58
C GLY A 116 10.40 -4.60 -4.06
N GLU A 117 9.94 -5.39 -5.01
CA GLU A 117 8.62 -5.28 -5.60
C GLU A 117 8.10 -6.63 -6.11
N ALA A 118 6.79 -6.75 -6.19
CA ALA A 118 6.10 -7.81 -6.91
C ALA A 118 4.97 -7.16 -7.74
N ILE A 119 5.10 -7.20 -9.05
CA ILE A 119 4.16 -6.59 -10.00
C ILE A 119 3.38 -7.70 -10.71
N PHE A 120 2.05 -7.60 -10.67
CA PHE A 120 1.17 -8.61 -11.26
C PHE A 120 0.61 -8.12 -12.59
N SER A 121 1.01 -8.79 -13.66
CA SER A 121 0.52 -8.54 -15.02
C SER A 121 0.20 -9.87 -15.72
N PRO A 122 -1.08 -10.21 -15.88
CA PRO A 122 -2.27 -9.40 -15.56
C PRO A 122 -2.49 -9.20 -14.05
N THR A 123 -3.33 -8.21 -13.71
CA THR A 123 -3.85 -8.00 -12.34
C THR A 123 -4.45 -9.30 -11.79
N ILE A 124 -4.16 -9.59 -10.55
CA ILE A 124 -4.66 -10.78 -9.86
C ILE A 124 -5.96 -10.43 -9.12
N VAL A 125 -6.90 -11.36 -9.13
CA VAL A 125 -8.10 -11.31 -8.28
C VAL A 125 -7.93 -12.34 -7.17
N TYR A 126 -7.89 -11.88 -5.94
CA TYR A 126 -7.78 -12.75 -4.78
C TYR A 126 -9.15 -12.95 -4.12
N ASP A 127 -9.52 -14.22 -3.93
CA ASP A 127 -10.70 -14.63 -3.16
C ASP A 127 -10.30 -14.80 -1.69
N LEU A 128 -10.84 -13.93 -0.84
CA LEU A 128 -10.50 -13.94 0.58
C LEU A 128 -11.05 -15.15 1.33
N PHE A 129 -11.98 -15.89 0.73
CA PHE A 129 -12.49 -17.17 1.26
C PHE A 129 -11.62 -18.38 0.89
N SER A 130 -10.51 -18.16 0.16
CA SER A 130 -9.53 -19.22 -0.07
C SER A 130 -8.97 -19.72 1.28
N SER A 131 -9.06 -21.02 1.52
CA SER A 131 -8.65 -21.63 2.80
C SER A 131 -7.14 -21.77 2.95
N THR A 132 -6.39 -21.54 1.88
CA THR A 132 -4.94 -21.67 1.86
C THR A 132 -4.29 -20.41 1.32
N PRO A 133 -3.12 -20.00 1.88
CA PRO A 133 -2.36 -18.92 1.29
C PRO A 133 -2.07 -19.20 -0.18
N GLU A 134 -2.46 -18.27 -1.05
CA GLU A 134 -2.27 -18.40 -2.48
C GLU A 134 -0.94 -17.75 -2.89
N GLN A 135 -0.16 -18.47 -3.69
CA GLN A 135 1.04 -17.89 -4.30
C GLN A 135 0.63 -17.05 -5.51
N LEU A 136 0.90 -15.75 -5.45
CA LEU A 136 0.54 -14.82 -6.52
C LEU A 136 1.61 -14.74 -7.62
N GLY A 137 2.87 -14.98 -7.28
CA GLY A 137 3.98 -14.90 -8.21
C GLY A 137 5.29 -14.59 -7.52
N ASP A 138 6.30 -14.33 -8.34
CA ASP A 138 7.62 -13.96 -7.89
C ASP A 138 7.84 -12.46 -8.05
N GLY A 139 8.53 -11.88 -7.11
CA GLY A 139 9.02 -10.52 -7.12
C GLY A 139 10.53 -10.47 -7.04
N ASP A 140 11.06 -9.29 -7.22
CA ASP A 140 12.49 -9.01 -7.11
C ASP A 140 12.78 -8.15 -5.88
N GLY A 141 13.92 -8.39 -5.26
CA GLY A 141 14.36 -7.59 -4.14
C GLY A 141 15.86 -7.54 -3.97
N VAL A 142 16.30 -6.84 -2.93
CA VAL A 142 17.69 -6.81 -2.50
C VAL A 142 17.77 -7.13 -1.00
N THR A 143 18.86 -7.72 -0.57
CA THR A 143 19.11 -7.95 0.86
C THR A 143 19.08 -6.64 1.64
N GLY A 144 18.46 -6.61 2.81
CA GLY A 144 18.31 -5.40 3.61
C GLY A 144 17.35 -5.57 4.78
N ILE A 145 17.06 -4.48 5.47
CA ILE A 145 16.07 -4.48 6.56
C ILE A 145 14.75 -3.96 5.99
N TYR A 146 13.77 -4.82 5.94
CA TYR A 146 12.41 -4.53 5.46
C TYR A 146 11.54 -4.11 6.63
N ARG A 147 10.76 -3.01 6.50
CA ARG A 147 9.97 -2.44 7.61
C ARG A 147 8.55 -2.07 7.23
N SER A 148 8.32 -1.73 5.97
CA SER A 148 6.99 -1.37 5.50
C SER A 148 6.75 -1.84 4.09
N ALA A 149 5.47 -1.86 3.70
CA ALA A 149 5.04 -2.23 2.38
C ALA A 149 4.01 -1.24 1.83
N ARG A 150 3.82 -1.30 0.52
CA ARG A 150 2.74 -0.64 -0.21
C ARG A 150 1.90 -1.71 -0.87
N PHE A 151 0.59 -1.62 -0.66
CA PHE A 151 -0.42 -2.44 -1.33
C PHE A 151 -1.06 -1.61 -2.44
N VAL A 152 -1.10 -2.11 -3.68
CA VAL A 152 -1.58 -1.34 -4.83
C VAL A 152 -2.77 -2.04 -5.48
N LEU A 153 -3.90 -1.33 -5.52
CA LEU A 153 -5.07 -1.70 -6.30
C LEU A 153 -4.90 -1.22 -7.75
N PRO A 154 -5.42 -1.95 -8.73
CA PRO A 154 -5.31 -1.54 -10.13
C PRO A 154 -6.17 -0.31 -10.45
N LYS A 155 -5.80 0.44 -11.50
CA LYS A 155 -6.60 1.58 -11.99
C LYS A 155 -7.86 1.15 -12.75
N SER A 156 -7.92 -0.10 -13.20
CA SER A 156 -9.06 -0.66 -13.90
C SER A 156 -9.38 -2.04 -13.37
N ALA A 157 -10.67 -2.34 -13.31
CA ALA A 157 -11.13 -3.65 -12.89
C ALA A 157 -10.64 -4.75 -13.84
N PRO A 158 -10.16 -5.88 -13.29
CA PRO A 158 -9.86 -7.06 -14.09
C PRO A 158 -11.14 -7.73 -14.59
N ALA A 159 -11.00 -8.57 -15.62
CA ALA A 159 -12.11 -9.39 -16.12
C ALA A 159 -12.34 -10.56 -15.15
N ASP A 160 -13.19 -10.35 -14.15
CA ASP A 160 -13.64 -11.37 -13.20
C ASP A 160 -15.15 -11.29 -13.07
N ALA A 161 -15.84 -12.44 -13.19
CA ALA A 161 -17.31 -12.48 -13.20
C ALA A 161 -17.94 -12.13 -11.85
N VAL A 162 -17.19 -12.28 -10.76
CA VAL A 162 -17.67 -11.98 -9.40
C VAL A 162 -17.43 -10.54 -9.04
N LEU A 163 -16.25 -9.98 -9.43
CA LEU A 163 -15.98 -8.55 -9.28
C LEU A 163 -16.88 -7.69 -10.16
N ASP A 164 -17.35 -8.22 -11.30
CA ASP A 164 -18.30 -7.58 -12.21
C ASP A 164 -17.94 -6.12 -12.54
N GLY A 165 -16.67 -5.88 -12.82
CA GLY A 165 -16.16 -4.55 -13.16
C GLY A 165 -15.72 -3.70 -11.98
N HIS A 166 -15.73 -4.21 -10.75
CA HIS A 166 -15.27 -3.54 -9.55
C HIS A 166 -13.87 -3.97 -9.12
N LEU A 167 -13.22 -3.20 -8.25
CA LEU A 167 -11.88 -3.53 -7.71
C LEU A 167 -11.96 -4.38 -6.45
N ALA A 168 -13.00 -4.19 -5.66
CA ALA A 168 -13.24 -4.99 -4.47
C ALA A 168 -14.74 -5.15 -4.23
N ILE A 169 -15.09 -6.30 -3.67
CA ILE A 169 -16.45 -6.58 -3.20
C ILE A 169 -16.40 -7.22 -1.83
N ALA A 170 -17.45 -6.99 -1.05
CA ALA A 170 -17.77 -7.72 0.17
C ALA A 170 -19.28 -7.97 0.22
N GLU A 171 -19.68 -9.22 0.30
CA GLU A 171 -21.09 -9.62 0.33
C GLU A 171 -21.38 -10.44 1.58
N GLY A 172 -22.57 -10.26 2.15
CA GLY A 172 -22.95 -10.96 3.36
C GLY A 172 -24.23 -10.43 4.00
N GLN A 173 -24.33 -10.66 5.30
CA GLN A 173 -25.40 -10.14 6.13
C GLN A 173 -24.85 -9.41 7.34
N ALA A 174 -25.56 -8.38 7.78
CA ALA A 174 -25.27 -7.60 8.99
C ALA A 174 -26.50 -7.55 9.89
N LEU A 175 -26.29 -7.79 11.17
CA LEU A 175 -27.31 -7.69 12.21
C LEU A 175 -26.85 -6.69 13.27
N LYS A 176 -27.75 -5.88 13.78
CA LYS A 176 -27.38 -4.97 14.86
C LYS A 176 -27.04 -5.77 16.12
N HIS A 177 -25.86 -5.53 16.67
CA HIS A 177 -25.38 -6.27 17.85
C HIS A 177 -26.34 -6.17 19.02
N GLY A 178 -26.73 -7.31 19.58
CA GLY A 178 -27.70 -7.39 20.67
C GLY A 178 -29.18 -7.30 20.25
N GLU A 179 -29.49 -7.27 18.95
CA GLU A 179 -30.84 -7.23 18.41
C GLU A 179 -31.16 -8.54 17.67
N ASP A 180 -31.09 -9.68 18.37
CA ASP A 180 -31.26 -11.03 17.78
C ASP A 180 -32.60 -11.26 17.07
N SER A 181 -33.61 -10.42 17.35
CA SER A 181 -34.93 -10.49 16.72
C SER A 181 -35.08 -9.58 15.50
N ALA A 182 -34.09 -8.76 15.19
CA ALA A 182 -34.10 -7.90 14.01
C ALA A 182 -33.87 -8.71 12.73
N GLU A 183 -34.43 -8.23 11.63
CA GLU A 183 -34.11 -8.82 10.31
C GLU A 183 -32.70 -8.41 9.86
N PRO A 184 -31.88 -9.35 9.36
CA PRO A 184 -30.56 -9.03 8.87
C PRO A 184 -30.61 -8.17 7.61
N ILE A 185 -29.66 -7.28 7.47
CA ILE A 185 -29.42 -6.50 6.25
C ILE A 185 -28.51 -7.30 5.34
N TYR A 186 -29.01 -7.75 4.20
CA TYR A 186 -28.20 -8.43 3.18
C TYR A 186 -27.59 -7.39 2.26
N PHE A 187 -26.27 -7.44 2.11
CA PHE A 187 -25.52 -6.42 1.40
C PHE A 187 -24.52 -7.02 0.41
N ARG A 188 -24.24 -6.26 -0.64
CA ARG A 188 -23.10 -6.41 -1.55
C ARG A 188 -22.43 -5.03 -1.66
N LEU A 189 -21.35 -4.82 -0.93
CA LEU A 189 -20.57 -3.59 -1.03
C LEU A 189 -19.58 -3.72 -2.17
N ILE A 190 -19.47 -2.65 -2.95
CA ILE A 190 -18.59 -2.55 -4.11
C ILE A 190 -17.68 -1.33 -3.98
N ALA A 191 -16.47 -1.40 -4.51
CA ALA A 191 -15.56 -0.28 -4.62
C ALA A 191 -14.87 -0.25 -5.98
N ASP A 192 -14.85 0.92 -6.60
CA ASP A 192 -14.16 1.21 -7.84
C ASP A 192 -12.92 2.07 -7.60
N TYR A 193 -12.14 2.31 -8.66
CA TYR A 193 -10.94 3.12 -8.57
C TYR A 193 -11.22 4.53 -8.01
N ASP A 194 -12.30 5.17 -8.45
CA ASP A 194 -12.65 6.52 -8.00
C ASP A 194 -12.97 6.57 -6.50
N ASP A 195 -13.63 5.53 -5.96
CA ASP A 195 -13.91 5.41 -4.53
C ASP A 195 -12.62 5.26 -3.70
N ILE A 196 -11.64 4.54 -4.26
CA ILE A 196 -10.33 4.31 -3.64
C ILE A 196 -9.46 5.58 -3.73
N ALA A 197 -9.42 6.22 -4.91
CA ALA A 197 -8.57 7.38 -5.19
C ALA A 197 -8.96 8.63 -4.38
N MET A 198 -10.18 8.69 -3.85
CA MET A 198 -10.59 9.72 -2.89
C MET A 198 -9.87 9.61 -1.54
N ASN A 199 -9.38 8.43 -1.18
CA ASN A 199 -8.78 8.16 0.12
C ASN A 199 -7.25 8.03 0.08
N VAL A 200 -6.72 7.51 -1.04
CA VAL A 200 -5.29 7.26 -1.23
C VAL A 200 -4.82 7.69 -2.61
N ASN A 201 -3.55 8.05 -2.72
CA ASN A 201 -2.98 8.47 -3.99
C ASN A 201 -2.79 7.27 -4.93
N GLU A 202 -3.25 7.38 -6.16
CA GLU A 202 -3.06 6.38 -7.22
C GLU A 202 -3.50 4.94 -6.88
N GLY A 203 -4.47 4.76 -5.96
CA GLY A 203 -4.92 3.44 -5.53
C GLY A 203 -3.91 2.70 -4.64
N ALA A 204 -2.90 3.38 -4.12
CA ALA A 204 -1.83 2.80 -3.33
C ALA A 204 -2.02 3.05 -1.84
N VAL A 205 -2.11 1.98 -1.05
CA VAL A 205 -2.11 2.02 0.41
C VAL A 205 -0.66 1.98 0.89
N ASP A 206 -0.12 3.15 1.21
CA ASP A 206 1.27 3.34 1.59
C ASP A 206 1.51 3.12 3.08
N GLY A 207 2.60 2.43 3.42
CA GLY A 207 3.05 2.28 4.80
C GLY A 207 2.33 1.17 5.56
N CYS A 208 1.83 0.16 4.85
CA CYS A 208 1.37 -1.07 5.48
C CYS A 208 2.48 -1.67 6.35
N VAL A 209 2.10 -2.23 7.48
CA VAL A 209 3.07 -2.83 8.41
C VAL A 209 3.69 -4.07 7.76
N LEU A 210 5.02 -4.10 7.73
CA LEU A 210 5.79 -5.30 7.48
C LEU A 210 6.59 -5.58 8.75
N ASP A 211 6.51 -6.82 9.25
CA ASP A 211 7.29 -7.24 10.42
C ASP A 211 8.77 -6.98 10.16
N GLU A 212 9.38 -6.09 10.98
CA GLU A 212 10.78 -5.71 10.77
C GLU A 212 11.66 -6.95 10.71
N THR A 213 12.30 -7.15 9.56
CA THR A 213 13.12 -8.34 9.33
C THR A 213 14.35 -8.01 8.51
N THR A 214 15.45 -8.69 8.81
CA THR A 214 16.66 -8.64 7.99
C THR A 214 16.63 -9.75 6.96
N VAL A 215 16.38 -9.37 5.70
CA VAL A 215 16.35 -10.29 4.57
C VAL A 215 17.76 -10.48 4.04
N THR A 216 18.27 -11.70 4.07
CA THR A 216 19.65 -12.04 3.66
C THR A 216 19.73 -12.94 2.43
N GLY A 217 18.59 -13.46 1.95
CA GLY A 217 18.49 -14.35 0.80
C GLY A 217 17.08 -14.43 0.23
N ASP A 218 16.88 -15.33 -0.70
CA ASP A 218 15.58 -15.63 -1.27
C ASP A 218 14.60 -16.06 -0.18
N GLY A 219 13.32 -15.74 -0.35
CA GLY A 219 12.29 -16.11 0.63
C GLY A 219 10.90 -15.68 0.19
N THR A 220 9.94 -15.81 1.10
CA THR A 220 8.53 -15.55 0.82
C THR A 220 8.04 -14.36 1.64
N ILE A 221 7.41 -13.39 0.97
CA ILE A 221 6.63 -12.35 1.64
C ILE A 221 5.15 -12.74 1.56
N THR A 222 4.50 -12.81 2.71
CA THR A 222 3.06 -13.06 2.83
C THR A 222 2.35 -11.76 3.18
N ALA A 223 1.38 -11.35 2.35
CA ALA A 223 0.45 -10.28 2.63
C ALA A 223 -0.82 -10.87 3.25
N GLU A 224 -1.09 -10.56 4.51
CA GLU A 224 -2.34 -10.89 5.18
C GLU A 224 -3.34 -9.76 4.96
N ILE A 225 -4.50 -10.06 4.37
CA ILE A 225 -5.60 -9.12 4.16
C ILE A 225 -6.64 -9.35 5.25
N LYS A 226 -7.11 -8.25 5.87
CA LYS A 226 -8.08 -8.26 6.98
C LYS A 226 -9.41 -7.61 6.58
N PRO A 227 -10.33 -8.36 5.97
CA PRO A 227 -11.62 -7.82 5.52
C PRO A 227 -12.49 -7.29 6.66
N THR A 228 -12.25 -7.73 7.88
CA THR A 228 -12.90 -7.18 9.08
C THR A 228 -12.64 -5.68 9.22
N ILE A 229 -11.45 -5.22 8.83
CA ILE A 229 -11.10 -3.79 8.84
C ILE A 229 -11.85 -3.04 7.74
N TRP A 230 -12.06 -3.65 6.57
CA TRP A 230 -12.81 -3.02 5.47
C TRP A 230 -14.22 -2.62 5.89
N LEU A 231 -14.84 -3.40 6.76
CA LEU A 231 -16.22 -3.21 7.19
C LEU A 231 -16.36 -2.44 8.50
N ASN A 232 -15.24 -2.15 9.16
CA ASN A 232 -15.27 -1.52 10.50
C ASN A 232 -15.89 -0.12 10.51
N LEU A 233 -15.84 0.58 9.38
CA LEU A 233 -16.40 1.93 9.20
C LEU A 233 -17.73 1.94 8.44
N VAL A 234 -18.33 0.78 8.17
CA VAL A 234 -19.59 0.67 7.45
C VAL A 234 -20.77 0.83 8.42
N ASP A 235 -21.60 1.82 8.16
CA ASP A 235 -22.89 1.97 8.83
C ASP A 235 -23.99 1.29 8.00
N PHE A 236 -24.30 0.05 8.34
CA PHE A 236 -25.28 -0.76 7.62
C PHE A 236 -26.70 -0.22 7.74
N SER A 237 -27.04 0.64 8.74
CA SER A 237 -28.37 1.24 8.85
C SER A 237 -28.72 2.15 7.66
N LYS A 238 -27.71 2.58 6.91
CA LYS A 238 -27.89 3.44 5.72
C LYS A 238 -28.11 2.66 4.44
N LEU A 239 -27.99 1.33 4.49
CA LEU A 239 -28.24 0.49 3.33
C LEU A 239 -29.74 0.19 3.23
N ALA A 240 -30.23 0.17 1.99
CA ALA A 240 -31.60 -0.32 1.76
C ALA A 240 -31.68 -1.81 2.11
N PRO A 241 -32.80 -2.29 2.64
CA PRO A 241 -32.96 -3.71 2.93
C PRO A 241 -32.91 -4.54 1.64
N GLY A 242 -32.07 -5.59 1.66
CA GLY A 242 -31.98 -6.61 0.62
C GLY A 242 -32.56 -7.93 1.11
N SER A 243 -32.43 -8.97 0.32
CA SER A 243 -32.72 -10.36 0.71
C SER A 243 -31.51 -11.26 0.46
N ALA A 244 -31.52 -12.46 1.03
CA ALA A 244 -30.44 -13.42 0.84
C ALA A 244 -30.17 -13.74 -0.65
N ASP A 245 -31.23 -13.82 -1.46
CA ASP A 245 -31.14 -14.09 -2.89
C ASP A 245 -30.84 -12.85 -3.73
N ARG A 246 -31.01 -11.66 -3.14
CA ARG A 246 -30.78 -10.36 -3.76
C ARG A 246 -30.24 -9.37 -2.74
N PRO A 247 -28.96 -9.47 -2.39
CA PRO A 247 -28.34 -8.48 -1.53
C PRO A 247 -28.38 -7.09 -2.18
N THR A 248 -28.50 -6.06 -1.36
CA THR A 248 -28.45 -4.68 -1.86
C THR A 248 -27.04 -4.34 -2.25
N GLU A 249 -26.82 -4.09 -3.53
CA GLU A 249 -25.56 -3.57 -4.02
C GLU A 249 -25.45 -2.08 -3.72
N ALA A 250 -24.34 -1.68 -3.13
CA ALA A 250 -24.09 -0.30 -2.74
C ALA A 250 -22.62 0.09 -2.75
N ARG A 251 -22.34 1.30 -3.20
CA ARG A 251 -21.08 2.00 -2.89
C ARG A 251 -21.20 2.58 -1.50
N ASN A 252 -20.18 2.38 -0.70
CA ASN A 252 -20.18 2.86 0.68
C ASN A 252 -18.81 3.48 1.03
N SER A 253 -18.82 4.74 1.46
CA SER A 253 -17.59 5.44 1.81
C SER A 253 -16.84 4.82 2.99
N GLY A 254 -17.53 4.20 3.92
CA GLY A 254 -16.91 3.46 5.02
C GLY A 254 -16.17 2.20 4.52
N PHE A 255 -16.71 1.54 3.49
CA PHE A 255 -16.07 0.40 2.85
C PHE A 255 -14.81 0.82 2.09
N SER A 256 -14.89 1.85 1.25
CA SER A 256 -13.73 2.35 0.51
C SER A 256 -12.64 2.93 1.43
N GLN A 257 -13.03 3.60 2.53
CA GLN A 257 -12.08 4.02 3.57
C GLN A 257 -11.44 2.82 4.28
N GLY A 258 -12.22 1.78 4.59
CA GLY A 258 -11.71 0.56 5.19
C GLY A 258 -10.70 -0.16 4.31
N LEU A 259 -10.97 -0.26 3.00
CA LEU A 259 -10.04 -0.80 2.00
C LEU A 259 -8.70 -0.05 1.93
N THR A 260 -8.68 1.22 2.29
CA THR A 260 -7.49 2.06 2.26
C THR A 260 -6.82 2.24 3.62
N GLN A 261 -7.29 1.55 4.66
CA GLN A 261 -6.64 1.57 5.96
C GLN A 261 -5.37 0.71 5.96
N LEU A 262 -4.30 1.26 6.54
CA LEU A 262 -3.02 0.57 6.68
C LEU A 262 -3.16 -0.76 7.45
N SER A 263 -4.00 -0.76 8.48
CA SER A 263 -4.24 -1.92 9.33
C SER A 263 -4.99 -3.06 8.64
N ALA A 264 -5.56 -2.81 7.45
CA ALA A 264 -6.21 -3.84 6.64
C ALA A 264 -5.19 -4.79 5.98
N TYR A 265 -3.90 -4.42 5.97
CA TYR A 265 -2.83 -5.16 5.30
C TYR A 265 -1.63 -5.32 6.22
N HIS A 266 -1.22 -6.55 6.42
CA HIS A 266 -0.04 -6.87 7.21
C HIS A 266 0.90 -7.77 6.41
N PHE A 267 2.19 -7.47 6.43
CA PHE A 267 3.17 -8.22 5.67
C PHE A 267 4.16 -8.91 6.60
N SER A 268 4.56 -10.12 6.25
CA SER A 268 5.59 -10.88 6.96
C SER A 268 6.51 -11.58 5.99
N TYR A 269 7.76 -11.81 6.39
CA TYR A 269 8.75 -12.53 5.61
C TYR A 269 9.08 -13.87 6.26
N SER A 270 9.27 -14.89 5.44
CA SER A 270 9.79 -16.21 5.84
C SER A 270 10.80 -16.73 4.83
N ASN A 271 11.80 -17.47 5.33
CA ASN A 271 12.77 -18.22 4.52
C ASN A 271 12.18 -19.53 4.02
#